data_ca0427bb7d4963c9accf8c087e54e988
#
_entry.id   ca0427bb7d4963c9accf8c087e54e988
#
_cell.length_a   1.000
_cell.length_b   1.000
_cell.length_c   1.000
_cell.angle_alpha   90.00
_cell.angle_beta   90.00
_cell.angle_gamma   90.00
#
_symmetry.space_group_name_H-M   'P 1'
#
loop_
_entity.id
_entity.type
_entity.pdbx_description
1 polymer ?
#
loop_
_entity_poly.entity_id
_entity_poly.type
_entity_poly.pdbx_seq_one_letter_code
_entity_poly.pdbx_strand_id
1 'polypeptide(L)'
;MCATLREPSRTRSEGDVTSLRPIGYNETIMASSFNLNAYGAMFRVRAAYSFEVGGLLVRMYAFMRTIGTVSMLTLSGYSYFMAGLVASVVAFALFLISPRVSKKIDERGQGAIVVPATCIALSGCAILLVTVLLKLPITLCFVGAVLMGFLPTPQALTRARWVYLVKSGRLGDGAPELKTVFSYEGVMDDIVFMVSPALSIALASGIHPIAGMGCGFICCVVGTLLLASSKDTEPVPGWEKKLANREGAASADCSEGVASAESGATAEGSRNGSAPAAGSGIACDVSADSVDDARASKKKRSRSLFLTNPVVRTLFFLSLLMGCFFGIFDTATVSFAQIELNDPVFASLILAIESLVSTIVGFVFGMILFTARQSKKMLAFSIVIGLGYGSMIFVSSSVSLLVVIFVAAGTYAPFVITLNETAERAVPEANITEALTWVTSGSICGLAFGPTLAGIIIDTWGSFACFGTGAFVALAIPVLAILTYPMMKKQVG
;
A
#
# COMPACT_ATOMS: atom_id res chain seq x y z
N MET A 1 -51.39 40.89 -46.51
CA MET A 1 -52.70 40.34 -46.79
C MET A 1 -52.85 39.14 -45.82
N CYS A 2 -53.54 39.41 -44.79
CA CYS A 2 -54.68 38.73 -44.16
C CYS A 2 -54.40 37.28 -43.76
N ALA A 3 -54.26 37.02 -42.46
CA ALA A 3 -55.30 36.70 -41.48
C ALA A 3 -55.68 35.20 -41.59
N THR A 4 -55.83 34.39 -40.58
CA THR A 4 -56.49 34.45 -39.26
C THR A 4 -56.26 33.15 -38.48
N LEU A 5 -55.97 33.22 -37.19
CA LEU A 5 -56.56 32.59 -35.98
C LEU A 5 -57.27 31.22 -36.09
N ARG A 6 -56.89 30.27 -35.22
CA ARG A 6 -57.72 29.68 -34.17
C ARG A 6 -57.03 28.57 -33.37
N GLU A 7 -56.90 28.74 -32.06
CA GLU A 7 -56.97 27.70 -31.01
C GLU A 7 -58.45 27.30 -30.75
N PRO A 8 -58.83 26.35 -29.89
CA PRO A 8 -58.08 25.37 -29.06
C PRO A 8 -58.75 23.97 -29.01
N SER A 9 -58.12 22.95 -28.42
CA SER A 9 -58.88 22.06 -27.51
C SER A 9 -57.96 21.11 -26.74
N ARG A 10 -58.24 21.05 -25.44
CA ARG A 10 -57.69 20.12 -24.42
C ARG A 10 -58.07 18.69 -24.74
N THR A 11 -57.19 17.74 -24.53
CA THR A 11 -57.49 16.46 -23.86
C THR A 11 -56.30 15.98 -23.03
N ARG A 12 -56.61 15.58 -21.85
CA ARG A 12 -55.83 15.04 -20.76
C ARG A 12 -55.72 13.54 -21.00
N SER A 13 -54.53 12.93 -20.94
CA SER A 13 -54.36 11.53 -20.54
C SER A 13 -52.95 11.22 -20.09
N GLU A 14 -52.87 10.78 -18.87
CA GLU A 14 -52.05 9.71 -18.33
C GLU A 14 -50.54 9.63 -18.57
N GLY A 15 -49.83 9.80 -17.49
CA GLY A 15 -48.75 9.00 -16.91
C GLY A 15 -47.69 8.40 -17.82
N ASP A 16 -46.54 9.09 -17.90
CA ASP A 16 -45.30 8.39 -18.25
C ASP A 16 -44.24 8.70 -17.18
N VAL A 17 -44.09 7.70 -16.28
CA VAL A 17 -43.09 7.63 -15.20
C VAL A 17 -41.89 6.91 -15.79
N THR A 18 -41.09 7.56 -16.63
CA THR A 18 -39.77 7.05 -17.01
C THR A 18 -38.93 8.17 -17.60
N SER A 19 -38.36 9.02 -16.72
CA SER A 19 -37.14 9.75 -17.07
C SER A 19 -36.39 10.15 -15.80
N LEU A 20 -35.90 9.17 -15.07
CA LEU A 20 -34.73 9.36 -14.24
C LEU A 20 -33.56 9.60 -15.17
N ARG A 21 -33.24 10.88 -15.41
CA ARG A 21 -31.97 11.26 -16.02
C ARG A 21 -30.87 10.66 -15.18
N PRO A 22 -29.86 9.92 -15.76
CA PRO A 22 -28.69 9.55 -15.04
C PRO A 22 -28.02 10.83 -14.55
N ILE A 23 -27.72 10.87 -13.25
CA ILE A 23 -26.90 11.89 -12.60
C ILE A 23 -25.68 12.09 -13.50
N GLY A 24 -25.56 13.29 -14.07
CA GLY A 24 -24.48 13.65 -14.98
C GLY A 24 -23.14 13.37 -14.30
N TYR A 25 -22.46 12.34 -14.75
CA TYR A 25 -21.06 12.12 -14.50
C TYR A 25 -20.34 13.31 -15.15
N ASN A 26 -19.90 14.22 -14.33
CA ASN A 26 -19.21 15.43 -14.73
C ASN A 26 -17.94 15.02 -15.50
N GLU A 27 -17.95 15.20 -16.83
CA GLU A 27 -16.78 14.99 -17.72
C GLU A 27 -15.57 15.87 -17.36
N THR A 28 -15.70 16.71 -16.34
CA THR A 28 -14.63 17.60 -15.84
C THR A 28 -13.54 16.91 -15.03
N ILE A 29 -13.62 15.57 -14.82
CA ILE A 29 -12.58 14.80 -14.11
C ILE A 29 -11.46 14.34 -15.07
N MET A 30 -11.56 14.59 -16.35
CA MET A 30 -10.69 14.05 -17.40
C MET A 30 -9.43 14.86 -17.72
N ALA A 31 -9.17 15.93 -17.01
CA ALA A 31 -7.91 16.65 -17.12
C ALA A 31 -7.41 17.00 -15.72
N SER A 32 -7.00 16.02 -14.95
CA SER A 32 -5.99 16.29 -13.93
C SER A 32 -4.67 16.55 -14.68
N SER A 33 -4.57 17.74 -15.31
CA SER A 33 -3.29 18.34 -15.63
C SER A 33 -2.41 18.10 -14.41
N PHE A 34 -1.26 17.50 -14.62
CA PHE A 34 -0.22 17.33 -13.62
C PHE A 34 0.04 18.71 -13.01
N ASN A 35 -0.64 19.02 -11.92
CA ASN A 35 -0.66 20.35 -11.34
C ASN A 35 0.62 20.48 -10.48
N LEU A 36 1.74 20.80 -11.13
CA LEU A 36 3.02 21.07 -10.47
C LEU A 36 2.86 22.08 -9.34
N ASN A 37 1.87 22.96 -9.39
CA ASN A 37 1.57 23.90 -8.32
C ASN A 37 0.99 23.20 -7.07
N ALA A 38 0.26 22.10 -7.22
CA ALA A 38 -0.25 21.31 -6.11
C ALA A 38 0.90 20.62 -5.34
N TYR A 39 1.91 20.11 -6.06
CA TYR A 39 3.14 19.61 -5.44
C TYR A 39 3.95 20.74 -4.80
N GLY A 40 3.96 21.93 -5.40
CA GLY A 40 4.58 23.13 -4.81
C GLY A 40 4.02 23.50 -3.45
N ALA A 41 2.75 23.23 -3.17
CA ALA A 41 2.14 23.43 -1.86
C ALA A 41 2.77 22.53 -0.79
N MET A 42 3.10 21.27 -1.12
CA MET A 42 3.77 20.35 -0.19
C MET A 42 5.17 20.84 0.19
N PHE A 43 5.94 21.35 -0.79
CA PHE A 43 7.28 21.88 -0.56
C PHE A 43 7.30 23.20 0.20
N ARG A 44 6.17 23.86 0.43
CA ARG A 44 6.05 25.05 1.30
C ARG A 44 5.93 24.70 2.78
N VAL A 45 5.54 23.45 3.10
CA VAL A 45 5.36 23.00 4.48
C VAL A 45 6.71 22.63 5.09
N ARG A 46 7.42 23.61 5.66
CA ARG A 46 8.75 23.42 6.27
C ARG A 46 8.75 22.32 7.34
N ALA A 47 7.68 22.19 8.10
CA ALA A 47 7.54 21.16 9.13
C ALA A 47 7.54 19.73 8.54
N ALA A 48 7.18 19.57 7.24
CA ALA A 48 7.15 18.28 6.58
C ALA A 48 8.54 17.77 6.17
N TYR A 49 9.49 18.66 5.87
CA TYR A 49 10.82 18.26 5.38
C TYR A 49 11.53 17.27 6.30
N SER A 50 11.51 17.53 7.60
CA SER A 50 12.25 16.69 8.56
C SER A 50 11.67 15.28 8.63
N PHE A 51 10.35 15.14 8.72
CA PHE A 51 9.76 13.81 8.78
C PHE A 51 9.74 13.10 7.42
N GLU A 52 9.66 13.85 6.30
CA GLU A 52 9.77 13.28 4.94
C GLU A 52 11.16 12.69 4.68
N VAL A 53 12.21 13.49 4.89
CA VAL A 53 13.58 13.00 4.76
C VAL A 53 13.84 11.85 5.72
N GLY A 54 13.36 11.95 6.96
CA GLY A 54 13.43 10.88 7.94
C GLY A 54 12.73 9.61 7.46
N GLY A 55 11.51 9.75 6.94
CA GLY A 55 10.73 8.65 6.36
C GLY A 55 11.41 8.00 5.16
N LEU A 56 11.97 8.79 4.23
CA LEU A 56 12.72 8.29 3.08
C LEU A 56 13.94 7.46 3.50
N LEU A 57 14.72 7.94 4.46
CA LEU A 57 15.89 7.22 4.95
C LEU A 57 15.54 5.90 5.63
N VAL A 58 14.45 5.85 6.41
CA VAL A 58 13.99 4.58 7.00
C VAL A 58 13.45 3.64 5.92
N ARG A 59 12.80 4.15 4.87
CA ARG A 59 12.36 3.35 3.71
C ARG A 59 13.53 2.76 2.95
N MET A 60 14.62 3.52 2.76
CA MET A 60 15.84 2.98 2.15
C MET A 60 16.31 1.73 2.87
N TYR A 61 16.45 1.79 4.20
CA TYR A 61 16.79 0.60 4.98
C TYR A 61 15.77 -0.53 4.81
N ALA A 62 14.47 -0.19 4.83
CA ALA A 62 13.40 -1.18 4.70
C ALA A 62 13.50 -1.98 3.38
N PHE A 63 13.89 -1.34 2.28
CA PHE A 63 14.06 -1.99 0.98
C PHE A 63 15.46 -2.62 0.80
N MET A 64 16.49 -2.11 1.46
CA MET A 64 17.84 -2.70 1.41
C MET A 64 17.94 -4.01 2.19
N ARG A 65 17.17 -4.21 3.25
CA ARG A 65 17.40 -5.27 4.25
C ARG A 65 17.34 -6.70 3.72
N THR A 66 16.37 -7.04 2.84
CA THR A 66 16.19 -8.42 2.35
C THR A 66 17.29 -8.79 1.38
N ILE A 67 17.41 -8.03 0.30
CA ILE A 67 18.44 -8.27 -0.73
C ILE A 67 19.85 -8.01 -0.20
N GLY A 68 20.00 -7.01 0.65
CA GLY A 68 21.27 -6.70 1.31
C GLY A 68 21.72 -7.82 2.25
N THR A 69 20.79 -8.50 2.95
CA THR A 69 21.12 -9.68 3.75
C THR A 69 21.63 -10.81 2.86
N VAL A 70 20.97 -11.09 1.73
CA VAL A 70 21.42 -12.12 0.78
C VAL A 70 22.80 -11.77 0.23
N SER A 71 22.98 -10.57 -0.33
CA SER A 71 24.27 -10.14 -0.91
C SER A 71 25.40 -10.15 0.12
N MET A 72 25.13 -9.65 1.33
CA MET A 72 26.12 -9.61 2.41
C MET A 72 26.63 -11.02 2.77
N LEU A 73 25.70 -11.97 2.96
CA LEU A 73 26.05 -13.33 3.36
C LEU A 73 26.74 -14.09 2.23
N THR A 74 26.25 -13.99 0.99
CA THR A 74 26.84 -14.70 -0.16
C THR A 74 28.24 -14.17 -0.49
N LEU A 75 28.44 -12.85 -0.48
CA LEU A 75 29.77 -12.23 -0.66
C LEU A 75 30.74 -12.53 0.49
N SER A 76 30.21 -12.93 1.66
CA SER A 76 31.02 -13.36 2.81
C SER A 76 31.33 -14.86 2.82
N GLY A 77 30.94 -15.60 1.76
CA GLY A 77 31.23 -17.03 1.58
C GLY A 77 30.23 -17.99 2.20
N TYR A 78 29.07 -17.51 2.63
CA TYR A 78 27.97 -18.40 3.05
C TYR A 78 27.21 -18.95 1.83
N SER A 79 26.62 -20.15 1.96
CA SER A 79 25.79 -20.71 0.89
C SER A 79 24.55 -19.87 0.61
N TYR A 80 24.03 -19.92 -0.62
CA TYR A 80 22.82 -19.23 -1.03
C TYR A 80 21.60 -19.69 -0.23
N PHE A 81 21.55 -20.98 0.14
CA PHE A 81 20.52 -21.51 1.03
C PHE A 81 20.51 -20.82 2.39
N MET A 82 21.67 -20.70 3.05
CA MET A 82 21.75 -20.03 4.34
C MET A 82 21.43 -18.55 4.25
N ALA A 83 21.92 -17.88 3.21
CA ALA A 83 21.61 -16.47 2.95
C ALA A 83 20.11 -16.24 2.71
N GLY A 84 19.50 -17.08 1.87
CA GLY A 84 18.06 -17.06 1.58
C GLY A 84 17.22 -17.39 2.81
N LEU A 85 17.65 -18.36 3.64
CA LEU A 85 16.93 -18.73 4.85
C LEU A 85 16.92 -17.58 5.88
N VAL A 86 18.06 -16.90 6.11
CA VAL A 86 18.13 -15.73 6.99
C VAL A 86 17.24 -14.60 6.46
N ALA A 87 17.29 -14.29 5.15
CA ALA A 87 16.44 -13.28 4.52
C ALA A 87 14.94 -13.63 4.64
N SER A 88 14.59 -14.89 4.50
CA SER A 88 13.23 -15.40 4.70
C SER A 88 12.76 -15.22 6.15
N VAL A 89 13.62 -15.46 7.11
CA VAL A 89 13.30 -15.22 8.53
C VAL A 89 13.08 -13.72 8.79
N VAL A 90 13.88 -12.83 8.19
CA VAL A 90 13.64 -11.37 8.25
C VAL A 90 12.25 -11.02 7.73
N ALA A 91 11.90 -11.49 6.53
CA ALA A 91 10.61 -11.20 5.90
C ALA A 91 9.43 -11.78 6.71
N PHE A 92 9.58 -13.01 7.22
CA PHE A 92 8.56 -13.66 8.05
C PHE A 92 8.37 -12.97 9.41
N ALA A 93 9.47 -12.55 10.04
CA ALA A 93 9.43 -11.80 11.28
C ALA A 93 8.68 -10.46 11.09
N LEU A 94 8.93 -9.76 9.97
CA LEU A 94 8.18 -8.56 9.62
C LEU A 94 6.68 -8.83 9.46
N PHE A 95 6.34 -9.85 8.71
CA PHE A 95 4.94 -10.23 8.50
C PHE A 95 4.20 -10.45 9.83
N LEU A 96 4.85 -11.09 10.79
CA LEU A 96 4.25 -11.41 12.09
C LEU A 96 4.30 -10.25 13.10
N ILE A 97 5.41 -9.52 13.17
CA ILE A 97 5.70 -8.57 14.26
C ILE A 97 5.26 -7.15 13.88
N SER A 98 5.52 -6.70 12.64
CA SER A 98 5.27 -5.31 12.22
C SER A 98 3.80 -4.86 12.41
N PRO A 99 2.75 -5.68 12.12
CA PRO A 99 1.37 -5.28 12.39
C PRO A 99 1.08 -5.05 13.87
N ARG A 100 1.74 -5.82 14.77
CA ARG A 100 1.58 -5.64 16.21
C ARG A 100 2.24 -4.37 16.72
N VAL A 101 3.38 -4.01 16.13
CA VAL A 101 4.09 -2.75 16.41
C VAL A 101 3.24 -1.58 15.92
N SER A 102 2.71 -1.63 14.70
CA SER A 102 1.83 -0.60 14.13
C SER A 102 0.60 -0.36 15.00
N LYS A 103 -0.06 -1.43 15.47
CA LYS A 103 -1.19 -1.30 16.40
C LYS A 103 -0.82 -0.57 17.70
N LYS A 104 0.36 -0.86 18.27
CA LYS A 104 0.83 -0.16 19.47
C LYS A 104 1.15 1.31 19.19
N ILE A 105 1.61 1.65 17.98
CA ILE A 105 1.82 3.03 17.55
C ILE A 105 0.49 3.79 17.51
N ASP A 106 -0.57 3.18 16.97
CA ASP A 106 -1.92 3.78 16.91
C ASP A 106 -2.50 3.99 18.33
N GLU A 107 -2.21 3.08 19.26
CA GLU A 107 -2.70 3.15 20.65
C GLU A 107 -1.93 4.17 21.51
N ARG A 108 -0.60 4.29 21.36
CA ARG A 108 0.27 5.04 22.26
C ARG A 108 0.95 6.26 21.63
N GLY A 109 0.84 6.44 20.32
CA GLY A 109 1.51 7.48 19.55
C GLY A 109 2.84 7.03 18.96
N GLN A 110 3.28 7.75 17.92
CA GLN A 110 4.52 7.44 17.20
C GLN A 110 5.76 7.67 18.09
N GLY A 111 5.83 8.78 18.81
CA GLY A 111 7.00 9.15 19.62
C GLY A 111 7.35 8.14 20.72
N ALA A 112 6.33 7.49 21.29
CA ALA A 112 6.54 6.51 22.35
C ALA A 112 7.04 5.15 21.84
N ILE A 113 6.67 4.73 20.62
CA ILE A 113 6.87 3.36 20.13
C ILE A 113 7.88 3.28 18.99
N VAL A 114 7.96 4.28 18.09
CA VAL A 114 8.83 4.20 16.90
C VAL A 114 10.29 4.06 17.28
N VAL A 115 10.79 4.89 18.19
CA VAL A 115 12.21 4.86 18.59
C VAL A 115 12.58 3.51 19.24
N PRO A 116 11.90 3.03 20.30
CA PRO A 116 12.28 1.75 20.91
C PRO A 116 12.11 0.56 19.95
N ALA A 117 11.07 0.54 19.13
CA ALA A 117 10.87 -0.53 18.14
C ALA A 117 11.99 -0.54 17.09
N THR A 118 12.37 0.63 16.58
CA THR A 118 13.48 0.75 15.63
C THR A 118 14.82 0.40 16.28
N CYS A 119 15.07 0.77 17.54
CA CYS A 119 16.28 0.36 18.26
C CYS A 119 16.38 -1.17 18.36
N ILE A 120 15.28 -1.88 18.62
CA ILE A 120 15.26 -3.34 18.61
C ILE A 120 15.57 -3.86 17.19
N ALA A 121 14.97 -3.30 16.16
CA ALA A 121 15.24 -3.73 14.78
C ALA A 121 16.70 -3.47 14.37
N LEU A 122 17.25 -2.32 14.75
CA LEU A 122 18.65 -1.97 14.49
C LEU A 122 19.63 -2.84 15.29
N SER A 123 19.31 -3.22 16.52
CA SER A 123 20.13 -4.19 17.24
C SER A 123 20.20 -5.53 16.51
N GLY A 124 19.09 -5.97 15.90
CA GLY A 124 19.06 -7.14 15.03
C GLY A 124 19.99 -6.98 13.82
N CYS A 125 19.94 -5.85 13.13
CA CYS A 125 20.85 -5.55 12.03
C CYS A 125 22.32 -5.51 12.48
N ALA A 126 22.60 -4.88 13.61
CA ALA A 126 23.95 -4.83 14.18
C ALA A 126 24.48 -6.25 14.49
N ILE A 127 23.63 -7.14 15.02
CA ILE A 127 24.01 -8.55 15.24
C ILE A 127 24.40 -9.21 13.91
N LEU A 128 23.65 -9.02 12.82
CA LEU A 128 24.02 -9.53 11.50
C LEU A 128 25.38 -9.01 11.04
N LEU A 129 25.57 -7.69 11.10
CA LEU A 129 26.81 -7.03 10.67
C LEU A 129 28.02 -7.53 11.47
N VAL A 130 27.89 -7.61 12.80
CA VAL A 130 28.96 -8.08 13.69
C VAL A 130 29.24 -9.58 13.48
N THR A 131 28.20 -10.40 13.28
CA THR A 131 28.35 -11.83 13.00
C THR A 131 29.16 -12.07 11.75
N VAL A 132 28.89 -11.33 10.68
CA VAL A 132 29.64 -11.44 9.42
C VAL A 132 31.05 -10.90 9.57
N LEU A 133 31.22 -9.74 10.20
CA LEU A 133 32.51 -9.08 10.35
C LEU A 133 33.50 -9.93 11.19
N LEU A 134 33.01 -10.49 12.29
CA LEU A 134 33.83 -11.28 13.21
C LEU A 134 33.79 -12.80 12.92
N LYS A 135 33.13 -13.21 11.82
CA LYS A 135 32.96 -14.62 11.43
C LYS A 135 32.39 -15.50 12.55
N LEU A 136 31.41 -14.95 13.29
CA LEU A 136 30.73 -15.66 14.36
C LEU A 136 29.76 -16.74 13.80
N PRO A 137 29.26 -17.67 14.62
CA PRO A 137 28.31 -18.68 14.18
C PRO A 137 27.06 -18.06 13.53
N ILE A 138 26.69 -18.57 12.35
CA ILE A 138 25.56 -18.06 11.56
C ILE A 138 24.21 -18.10 12.31
N THR A 139 24.11 -18.93 13.35
CA THR A 139 22.92 -19.01 14.21
C THR A 139 22.56 -17.64 14.83
N LEU A 140 23.54 -16.78 15.08
CA LEU A 140 23.31 -15.42 15.57
C LEU A 140 22.57 -14.56 14.53
N CYS A 141 22.78 -14.82 13.23
CA CYS A 141 22.06 -14.12 12.17
C CYS A 141 20.54 -14.36 12.26
N PHE A 142 20.10 -15.55 12.68
CA PHE A 142 18.67 -15.84 12.84
C PHE A 142 18.06 -15.03 13.99
N VAL A 143 18.80 -14.86 15.08
CA VAL A 143 18.36 -14.00 16.20
C VAL A 143 18.23 -12.57 15.71
N GLY A 144 19.25 -12.05 15.02
CA GLY A 144 19.21 -10.72 14.44
C GLY A 144 18.07 -10.55 13.44
N ALA A 145 17.83 -11.55 12.58
CA ALA A 145 16.73 -11.55 11.60
C ALA A 145 15.36 -11.41 12.25
N VAL A 146 15.11 -12.11 13.37
CA VAL A 146 13.85 -11.97 14.12
C VAL A 146 13.70 -10.57 14.72
N LEU A 147 14.77 -10.01 15.29
CA LEU A 147 14.75 -8.67 15.87
C LEU A 147 14.50 -7.59 14.79
N MET A 148 15.00 -7.76 13.56
CA MET A 148 14.71 -6.85 12.45
C MET A 148 13.21 -6.75 12.12
N GLY A 149 12.42 -7.74 12.50
CA GLY A 149 10.95 -7.74 12.36
C GLY A 149 10.22 -6.66 13.16
N PHE A 150 10.87 -6.04 14.16
CA PHE A 150 10.27 -4.96 14.95
C PHE A 150 10.25 -3.61 14.24
N LEU A 151 10.83 -3.49 13.04
CA LEU A 151 10.80 -2.24 12.28
C LEU A 151 9.34 -1.85 11.97
N PRO A 152 8.89 -0.65 12.38
CA PRO A 152 7.59 -0.14 11.97
C PRO A 152 7.55 0.08 10.45
N THR A 153 6.37 0.01 9.85
CA THR A 153 6.17 0.30 8.42
C THR A 153 6.39 1.79 8.16
N PRO A 154 7.50 2.22 7.47
CA PRO A 154 7.84 3.63 7.35
C PRO A 154 6.80 4.44 6.56
N GLN A 155 6.22 3.83 5.51
CA GLN A 155 5.19 4.42 4.68
C GLN A 155 3.94 4.79 5.48
N ALA A 156 3.54 3.94 6.42
CA ALA A 156 2.39 4.20 7.28
C ALA A 156 2.65 5.38 8.23
N LEU A 157 3.88 5.53 8.72
CA LEU A 157 4.25 6.61 9.64
C LEU A 157 4.17 7.99 8.97
N THR A 158 4.73 8.15 7.77
CA THR A 158 4.72 9.42 7.03
C THR A 158 3.31 9.77 6.55
N ARG A 159 2.58 8.80 5.98
CA ARG A 159 1.18 9.01 5.56
C ARG A 159 0.28 9.43 6.72
N ALA A 160 0.43 8.82 7.90
CA ALA A 160 -0.34 9.20 9.09
C ALA A 160 -0.05 10.65 9.53
N ARG A 161 1.22 11.11 9.44
CA ARG A 161 1.60 12.51 9.74
C ARG A 161 0.97 13.49 8.75
N TRP A 162 1.01 13.17 7.46
CA TRP A 162 0.37 14.00 6.44
C TRP A 162 -1.15 14.10 6.65
N VAL A 163 -1.82 12.98 6.88
CA VAL A 163 -3.26 12.96 7.15
C VAL A 163 -3.59 13.83 8.37
N TYR A 164 -2.79 13.71 9.42
CA TYR A 164 -2.95 14.52 10.62
C TYR A 164 -2.76 16.02 10.34
N LEU A 165 -1.71 16.42 9.64
CA LEU A 165 -1.43 17.83 9.31
C LEU A 165 -2.54 18.45 8.45
N VAL A 166 -3.00 17.74 7.42
CA VAL A 166 -4.06 18.24 6.52
C VAL A 166 -5.40 18.32 7.24
N LYS A 167 -5.83 17.25 7.91
CA LYS A 167 -7.16 17.21 8.55
C LYS A 167 -7.25 18.03 9.85
N SER A 168 -6.13 18.28 10.53
CA SER A 168 -6.14 19.11 11.75
C SER A 168 -6.27 20.61 11.49
N GLY A 169 -6.28 21.04 10.22
CA GLY A 169 -6.36 22.45 9.82
C GLY A 169 -5.09 23.28 10.15
N ARG A 170 -3.99 22.63 10.56
CA ARG A 170 -2.75 23.32 10.93
C ARG A 170 -2.05 24.02 9.77
N LEU A 171 -2.36 23.62 8.53
CA LEU A 171 -1.75 24.18 7.33
C LEU A 171 -2.55 25.36 6.73
N GLY A 172 -3.73 25.67 7.28
CA GLY A 172 -4.60 26.74 6.79
C GLY A 172 -5.06 26.51 5.34
N ASP A 173 -5.43 27.59 4.63
CA ASP A 173 -5.97 27.55 3.28
C ASP A 173 -4.97 27.08 2.20
N GLY A 174 -3.71 26.91 2.55
CA GLY A 174 -2.65 26.40 1.65
C GLY A 174 -2.37 24.90 1.81
N ALA A 175 -3.23 24.14 2.50
CA ALA A 175 -3.05 22.70 2.70
C ALA A 175 -3.10 21.93 1.37
N PRO A 176 -2.16 21.01 1.10
CA PRO A 176 -2.25 20.16 -0.07
C PRO A 176 -3.43 19.19 0.06
N GLU A 177 -4.03 18.81 -1.08
CA GLU A 177 -5.05 17.76 -1.10
C GLU A 177 -4.44 16.41 -0.70
N LEU A 178 -5.15 15.62 0.10
CA LEU A 178 -4.69 14.27 0.50
C LEU A 178 -4.40 13.36 -0.69
N LYS A 179 -5.15 13.51 -1.79
CA LYS A 179 -4.89 12.77 -3.03
C LYS A 179 -3.51 13.07 -3.60
N THR A 180 -3.12 14.35 -3.62
CA THR A 180 -1.79 14.79 -4.07
C THR A 180 -0.69 14.27 -3.16
N VAL A 181 -0.92 14.30 -1.83
CA VAL A 181 0.01 13.75 -0.84
C VAL A 181 0.24 12.26 -1.04
N PHE A 182 -0.82 11.46 -1.20
CA PHE A 182 -0.69 10.01 -1.40
C PHE A 182 -0.03 9.66 -2.75
N SER A 183 -0.29 10.47 -3.79
CA SER A 183 0.40 10.32 -5.07
C SER A 183 1.90 10.58 -4.95
N TYR A 184 2.30 11.66 -4.24
CA TYR A 184 3.69 11.97 -3.96
C TYR A 184 4.38 10.86 -3.17
N GLU A 185 3.76 10.40 -2.09
CA GLU A 185 4.24 9.30 -1.25
C GLU A 185 4.46 8.00 -2.07
N GLY A 186 3.55 7.73 -3.01
CA GLY A 186 3.68 6.58 -3.91
C GLY A 186 4.91 6.71 -4.82
N VAL A 187 5.10 7.89 -5.44
CA VAL A 187 6.28 8.15 -6.29
C VAL A 187 7.59 8.04 -5.49
N MET A 188 7.59 8.56 -4.25
CA MET A 188 8.77 8.43 -3.38
C MET A 188 9.04 6.97 -2.97
N ASP A 189 8.00 6.18 -2.70
CA ASP A 189 8.13 4.75 -2.45
C ASP A 189 8.77 4.03 -3.66
N ASP A 190 8.32 4.33 -4.88
CA ASP A 190 8.85 3.72 -6.11
C ASP A 190 10.32 4.11 -6.35
N ILE A 191 10.67 5.38 -6.17
CA ILE A 191 12.06 5.86 -6.33
C ILE A 191 12.98 5.17 -5.31
N VAL A 192 12.58 5.12 -4.05
CA VAL A 192 13.38 4.49 -2.99
C VAL A 192 13.47 2.98 -3.20
N PHE A 193 12.39 2.34 -3.63
CA PHE A 193 12.38 0.93 -3.99
C PHE A 193 13.35 0.62 -5.14
N MET A 194 13.44 1.50 -6.15
CA MET A 194 14.35 1.37 -7.27
C MET A 194 15.82 1.50 -6.83
N VAL A 195 16.13 2.54 -6.04
CA VAL A 195 17.51 2.89 -5.71
C VAL A 195 18.10 1.99 -4.62
N SER A 196 17.31 1.62 -3.62
CA SER A 196 17.82 0.99 -2.39
C SER A 196 18.44 -0.39 -2.60
N PRO A 197 17.79 -1.36 -3.28
CA PRO A 197 18.39 -2.66 -3.55
C PRO A 197 19.65 -2.57 -4.38
N ALA A 198 19.62 -1.77 -5.46
CA ALA A 198 20.75 -1.56 -6.34
C ALA A 198 21.95 -0.95 -5.59
N LEU A 199 21.70 0.08 -4.77
CA LEU A 199 22.73 0.71 -3.93
C LEU A 199 23.30 -0.29 -2.91
N SER A 200 22.45 -1.11 -2.29
CA SER A 200 22.90 -2.11 -1.31
C SER A 200 23.88 -3.11 -1.93
N ILE A 201 23.55 -3.63 -3.12
CA ILE A 201 24.42 -4.59 -3.83
C ILE A 201 25.71 -3.89 -4.30
N ALA A 202 25.61 -2.70 -4.90
CA ALA A 202 26.77 -1.95 -5.39
C ALA A 202 27.77 -1.66 -4.25
N LEU A 203 27.30 -1.24 -3.08
CA LEU A 203 28.15 -1.01 -1.92
C LEU A 203 28.74 -2.31 -1.36
N ALA A 204 27.95 -3.38 -1.31
CA ALA A 204 28.41 -4.67 -0.81
C ALA A 204 29.48 -5.30 -1.70
N SER A 205 29.37 -5.15 -3.02
CA SER A 205 30.33 -5.71 -3.99
C SER A 205 31.52 -4.80 -4.25
N GLY A 206 31.32 -3.47 -4.24
CA GLY A 206 32.38 -2.52 -4.61
C GLY A 206 33.30 -2.13 -3.45
N ILE A 207 32.83 -2.20 -2.19
CA ILE A 207 33.57 -1.73 -1.01
C ILE A 207 33.85 -2.89 -0.05
N HIS A 208 32.80 -3.45 0.54
CA HIS A 208 32.90 -4.53 1.51
C HIS A 208 31.53 -5.23 1.67
N PRO A 209 31.43 -6.56 1.87
CA PRO A 209 30.17 -7.27 1.97
C PRO A 209 29.16 -6.66 2.94
N ILE A 210 29.61 -6.06 4.06
CA ILE A 210 28.72 -5.40 5.03
C ILE A 210 28.32 -3.97 4.65
N ALA A 211 28.94 -3.34 3.61
CA ALA A 211 28.78 -1.91 3.35
C ALA A 211 27.34 -1.54 2.95
N GLY A 212 26.67 -2.39 2.17
CA GLY A 212 25.28 -2.16 1.78
C GLY A 212 24.34 -2.12 2.98
N MET A 213 24.38 -3.16 3.81
CA MET A 213 23.57 -3.21 5.04
C MET A 213 23.99 -2.15 6.07
N GLY A 214 25.30 -1.83 6.15
CA GLY A 214 25.82 -0.76 6.99
C GLY A 214 25.30 0.62 6.59
N CYS A 215 25.25 0.90 5.29
CA CYS A 215 24.65 2.13 4.75
C CYS A 215 23.16 2.21 5.15
N GLY A 216 22.39 1.13 4.93
CA GLY A 216 21.00 1.05 5.35
C GLY A 216 20.82 1.28 6.85
N PHE A 217 21.70 0.68 7.68
CA PHE A 217 21.71 0.88 9.13
C PHE A 217 21.87 2.37 9.49
N ILE A 218 22.85 3.05 8.90
CA ILE A 218 23.08 4.49 9.14
C ILE A 218 21.87 5.31 8.67
N CYS A 219 21.32 5.03 7.50
CA CYS A 219 20.10 5.68 7.00
C CYS A 219 18.94 5.51 7.98
N CYS A 220 18.73 4.31 8.53
CA CYS A 220 17.68 4.04 9.48
C CYS A 220 17.89 4.80 10.81
N VAL A 221 19.11 4.87 11.32
CA VAL A 221 19.44 5.65 12.52
C VAL A 221 19.11 7.12 12.30
N VAL A 222 19.68 7.73 11.26
CA VAL A 222 19.48 9.15 10.94
C VAL A 222 18.00 9.43 10.68
N GLY A 223 17.35 8.60 9.87
CA GLY A 223 15.93 8.74 9.55
C GLY A 223 15.03 8.66 10.78
N THR A 224 15.30 7.73 11.70
CA THR A 224 14.54 7.61 12.94
C THR A 224 14.74 8.81 13.86
N LEU A 225 15.95 9.34 13.95
CA LEU A 225 16.25 10.55 14.73
C LEU A 225 15.50 11.77 14.16
N LEU A 226 15.46 11.92 12.82
CA LEU A 226 14.70 12.99 12.15
C LEU A 226 13.19 12.84 12.39
N LEU A 227 12.65 11.62 12.29
CA LEU A 227 11.25 11.36 12.63
C LEU A 227 10.95 11.68 14.10
N ALA A 228 11.82 11.28 15.01
CA ALA A 228 11.63 11.53 16.45
C ALA A 228 11.77 13.00 16.84
N SER A 229 12.60 13.77 16.11
CA SER A 229 12.75 15.22 16.34
C SER A 229 11.53 16.03 15.89
N SER A 230 10.75 15.51 14.91
CA SER A 230 9.59 16.19 14.33
C SER A 230 8.32 15.99 15.16
N LYS A 231 8.34 16.37 16.44
CA LYS A 231 7.21 16.18 17.38
C LYS A 231 5.97 16.97 16.99
N ASP A 232 6.12 18.16 16.41
CA ASP A 232 5.01 19.03 16.04
C ASP A 232 4.09 18.43 14.95
N THR A 233 4.61 17.48 14.19
CA THR A 233 3.88 16.79 13.12
C THR A 233 3.31 15.43 13.54
N GLU A 234 3.58 15.03 14.77
CA GLU A 234 3.16 13.73 15.29
C GLU A 234 1.65 13.66 15.53
N PRO A 235 0.94 12.64 15.03
CA PRO A 235 -0.48 12.42 15.32
C PRO A 235 -0.69 12.15 16.82
N VAL A 236 -1.54 12.94 17.47
CA VAL A 236 -1.91 12.72 18.89
C VAL A 236 -2.81 11.49 18.98
N PRO A 237 -2.57 10.53 19.90
CA PRO A 237 -3.42 9.36 20.06
C PRO A 237 -4.90 9.72 20.20
N GLY A 238 -5.76 9.07 19.41
CA GLY A 238 -7.21 9.32 19.44
C GLY A 238 -7.67 10.64 18.78
N TRP A 239 -6.82 11.33 18.03
CA TRP A 239 -7.17 12.58 17.34
C TRP A 239 -8.33 12.39 16.33
N GLU A 240 -8.40 11.24 15.66
CA GLU A 240 -9.49 10.92 14.72
C GLU A 240 -10.86 10.91 15.39
N LYS A 241 -10.95 10.32 16.61
CA LYS A 241 -12.18 10.34 17.39
C LYS A 241 -12.58 11.75 17.82
N LYS A 242 -11.60 12.60 18.16
CA LYS A 242 -11.83 13.99 18.49
C LYS A 242 -12.30 14.79 17.29
N LEU A 243 -11.76 14.51 16.09
CA LEU A 243 -12.17 15.17 14.87
C LEU A 243 -13.61 14.76 14.48
N ALA A 244 -13.92 13.46 14.48
CA ALA A 244 -15.26 12.96 14.20
C ALA A 244 -16.32 13.51 15.18
N ASN A 245 -15.98 13.66 16.46
CA ASN A 245 -16.87 14.29 17.45
C ASN A 245 -17.06 15.78 17.16
N ARG A 246 -16.06 16.50 16.65
CA ARG A 246 -16.20 17.91 16.25
C ARG A 246 -17.05 18.07 15.00
N GLU A 247 -16.86 17.22 14.00
CA GLU A 247 -17.68 17.22 12.78
C GLU A 247 -19.14 16.84 13.06
N GLY A 248 -19.35 15.88 13.96
CA GLY A 248 -20.70 15.52 14.46
C GLY A 248 -21.37 16.64 15.25
N ALA A 249 -20.64 17.38 16.09
CA ALA A 249 -21.15 18.52 16.82
C ALA A 249 -21.45 19.71 15.89
N ALA A 250 -20.60 19.97 14.90
CA ALA A 250 -20.83 21.04 13.92
C ALA A 250 -22.03 20.74 13.00
N SER A 251 -22.27 19.49 12.65
CA SER A 251 -23.44 19.09 11.86
C SER A 251 -24.74 19.15 12.69
N ALA A 252 -24.68 18.89 14.01
CA ALA A 252 -25.82 19.04 14.91
C ALA A 252 -26.18 20.53 15.11
N ASP A 253 -25.19 21.41 15.27
CA ASP A 253 -25.39 22.86 15.41
C ASP A 253 -25.98 23.48 14.13
N CYS A 254 -25.56 23.01 12.94
CA CYS A 254 -26.16 23.43 11.67
C CYS A 254 -27.62 22.97 11.53
N SER A 255 -27.99 21.79 12.04
CA SER A 255 -29.36 21.28 11.99
C SER A 255 -30.28 22.02 12.96
N GLU A 256 -29.80 22.45 14.13
CA GLU A 256 -30.57 23.28 15.09
C GLU A 256 -30.71 24.72 14.56
N GLY A 257 -29.69 25.26 13.89
CA GLY A 257 -29.74 26.58 13.24
C GLY A 257 -30.75 26.68 12.11
N VAL A 258 -30.93 25.62 11.32
CA VAL A 258 -31.94 25.55 10.25
C VAL A 258 -33.35 25.38 10.84
N ALA A 259 -33.53 24.56 11.86
CA ALA A 259 -34.81 24.38 12.54
C ALA A 259 -35.30 25.67 13.25
N SER A 260 -34.38 26.48 13.81
CA SER A 260 -34.73 27.77 14.41
C SER A 260 -35.01 28.88 13.38
N ALA A 261 -34.44 28.79 12.16
CA ALA A 261 -34.72 29.73 11.07
C ALA A 261 -36.07 29.47 10.40
N GLU A 262 -36.53 28.22 10.31
CA GLU A 262 -37.87 27.88 9.80
C GLU A 262 -39.00 28.21 10.81
N SER A 263 -38.74 28.19 12.13
CA SER A 263 -39.73 28.59 13.13
C SER A 263 -39.89 30.11 13.28
N GLY A 264 -38.94 30.91 12.77
CA GLY A 264 -38.99 32.39 12.80
C GLY A 264 -39.77 33.04 11.66
N ALA A 265 -40.09 32.29 10.59
CA ALA A 265 -40.72 32.82 9.38
C ALA A 265 -42.25 32.75 9.35
N THR A 266 -42.91 32.20 10.41
CA THR A 266 -44.39 32.01 10.44
C THR A 266 -45.09 32.78 11.56
N ALA A 267 -44.48 33.77 12.18
CA ALA A 267 -45.09 34.57 13.26
C ALA A 267 -45.32 36.04 12.92
N GLU A 268 -46.06 36.34 11.87
CA GLU A 268 -46.75 37.62 11.71
C GLU A 268 -48.14 37.40 11.16
N GLY A 269 -49.16 37.50 12.02
CA GLY A 269 -50.57 37.68 11.65
C GLY A 269 -51.56 36.78 12.39
N SER A 270 -51.94 37.11 13.59
CA SER A 270 -53.34 37.32 14.05
C SER A 270 -53.43 37.42 15.56
N ARG A 271 -53.87 38.56 16.05
CA ARG A 271 -54.37 38.74 17.41
C ARG A 271 -55.82 38.20 17.47
N ASN A 272 -56.14 37.32 18.41
CA ASN A 272 -57.21 37.46 19.38
C ASN A 272 -57.60 36.13 20.07
N GLY A 273 -57.63 36.16 21.37
CA GLY A 273 -58.66 35.48 22.16
C GLY A 273 -58.29 34.20 22.93
N SER A 274 -58.19 34.37 24.26
CA SER A 274 -58.59 33.48 25.35
C SER A 274 -57.84 32.13 25.55
N ALA A 275 -57.15 32.06 26.69
CA ALA A 275 -56.83 30.83 27.44
C ALA A 275 -58.10 30.18 28.02
N PRO A 276 -58.11 28.88 28.50
CA PRO A 276 -57.09 28.27 29.33
C PRO A 276 -56.92 26.73 29.21
N ALA A 277 -55.85 26.28 29.83
CA ALA A 277 -55.70 25.04 30.61
C ALA A 277 -55.36 23.68 29.94
N ALA A 278 -54.34 23.11 30.59
CA ALA A 278 -54.06 21.71 30.88
C ALA A 278 -53.29 20.84 29.86
N GLY A 279 -52.06 20.61 30.15
CA GLY A 279 -51.46 19.32 30.47
C GLY A 279 -51.35 18.25 29.37
N SER A 280 -50.16 18.07 28.88
CA SER A 280 -49.57 16.70 28.91
C SER A 280 -48.16 16.76 28.29
N GLY A 281 -47.16 16.54 29.16
CA GLY A 281 -45.80 16.30 28.73
C GLY A 281 -45.71 15.02 27.92
N ILE A 282 -45.23 15.10 26.70
CA ILE A 282 -44.74 13.94 25.97
C ILE A 282 -43.24 13.90 26.26
N ALA A 283 -42.88 13.10 27.28
CA ALA A 283 -41.51 12.64 27.48
C ALA A 283 -41.20 11.73 26.29
N CYS A 284 -40.22 12.14 25.46
CA CYS A 284 -39.60 11.22 24.55
C CYS A 284 -38.75 10.25 25.38
N ASP A 285 -39.36 9.12 25.68
CA ASP A 285 -38.71 7.94 26.24
C ASP A 285 -37.81 7.37 25.13
N VAL A 286 -36.54 7.77 25.14
CA VAL A 286 -35.50 7.09 24.37
C VAL A 286 -35.23 5.80 25.13
N SER A 287 -35.94 4.75 24.72
CA SER A 287 -35.81 3.43 25.26
C SER A 287 -34.36 2.97 25.23
N ALA A 288 -33.85 2.56 26.39
CA ALA A 288 -32.49 2.03 26.60
C ALA A 288 -32.17 0.80 25.70
N ASP A 289 -33.20 0.18 25.11
CA ASP A 289 -33.07 -0.96 24.21
C ASP A 289 -32.35 -0.64 22.87
N SER A 290 -32.40 0.62 22.39
CA SER A 290 -31.71 0.99 21.14
C SER A 290 -30.20 1.13 21.31
N VAL A 291 -29.69 1.33 22.54
CA VAL A 291 -28.25 1.44 22.84
C VAL A 291 -27.63 0.05 23.03
N ASP A 292 -28.41 -0.90 23.56
CA ASP A 292 -27.91 -2.27 23.73
C ASP A 292 -27.96 -3.07 22.43
N ASP A 293 -28.88 -2.81 21.51
CA ASP A 293 -28.87 -3.37 20.15
C ASP A 293 -27.70 -2.83 19.29
N ALA A 294 -27.32 -1.57 19.45
CA ALA A 294 -26.11 -1.01 18.79
C ALA A 294 -24.82 -1.58 19.41
N ARG A 295 -24.83 -1.94 20.70
CA ARG A 295 -23.70 -2.63 21.36
C ARG A 295 -23.65 -4.12 21.03
N ALA A 296 -24.78 -4.78 20.91
CA ALA A 296 -24.88 -6.19 20.51
C ALA A 296 -24.49 -6.40 19.05
N SER A 297 -24.81 -5.44 18.15
CA SER A 297 -24.37 -5.44 16.75
C SER A 297 -22.85 -5.31 16.61
N LYS A 298 -22.16 -4.60 17.52
CA LYS A 298 -20.67 -4.47 17.52
C LYS A 298 -19.94 -5.73 18.02
N LYS A 299 -20.62 -6.71 18.59
CA LYS A 299 -20.00 -7.93 19.16
C LYS A 299 -20.19 -9.18 18.29
N LYS A 300 -20.77 -9.05 17.10
CA LYS A 300 -20.65 -10.10 16.09
C LYS A 300 -19.21 -10.07 15.58
N ARG A 301 -18.37 -10.94 16.12
CA ARG A 301 -16.98 -11.20 15.68
C ARG A 301 -17.01 -11.40 14.17
N SER A 302 -16.75 -10.32 13.41
CA SER A 302 -16.71 -10.33 11.95
C SER A 302 -15.74 -11.43 11.54
N ARG A 303 -16.25 -12.44 10.83
CA ARG A 303 -15.38 -13.47 10.26
C ARG A 303 -14.46 -12.75 9.27
N SER A 304 -13.16 -13.04 9.35
CA SER A 304 -12.15 -12.46 8.45
C SER A 304 -12.61 -12.56 6.99
N LEU A 305 -12.42 -11.49 6.23
CA LEU A 305 -12.70 -11.43 4.78
C LEU A 305 -11.99 -12.55 4.01
N PHE A 306 -10.81 -12.95 4.43
CA PHE A 306 -10.08 -14.07 3.83
C PHE A 306 -10.88 -15.38 3.82
N LEU A 307 -11.65 -15.63 4.88
CA LEU A 307 -12.46 -16.84 5.00
C LEU A 307 -13.82 -16.71 4.30
N THR A 308 -14.37 -15.50 4.22
CA THR A 308 -15.74 -15.26 3.73
C THR A 308 -15.80 -14.85 2.27
N ASN A 309 -14.77 -14.14 1.75
CA ASN A 309 -14.75 -13.65 0.38
C ASN A 309 -13.75 -14.42 -0.48
N PRO A 310 -14.20 -15.25 -1.43
CA PRO A 310 -13.32 -16.06 -2.26
C PRO A 310 -12.48 -15.21 -3.24
N VAL A 311 -12.93 -14.00 -3.64
CA VAL A 311 -12.12 -13.10 -4.46
C VAL A 311 -10.92 -12.59 -3.67
N VAL A 312 -11.11 -12.11 -2.44
CA VAL A 312 -9.99 -11.65 -1.58
C VAL A 312 -8.97 -12.77 -1.36
N ARG A 313 -9.43 -13.98 -1.16
CA ARG A 313 -8.55 -15.17 -1.04
C ARG A 313 -7.76 -15.44 -2.32
N THR A 314 -8.38 -15.31 -3.49
CA THR A 314 -7.68 -15.46 -4.77
C THR A 314 -6.63 -14.38 -4.97
N LEU A 315 -6.96 -13.13 -4.68
CA LEU A 315 -6.03 -12.00 -4.78
C LEU A 315 -4.84 -12.16 -3.83
N PHE A 316 -5.07 -12.69 -2.62
CA PHE A 316 -3.99 -13.06 -1.70
C PHE A 316 -3.02 -14.07 -2.31
N PHE A 317 -3.54 -15.15 -2.94
CA PHE A 317 -2.67 -16.16 -3.55
C PHE A 317 -1.97 -15.66 -4.81
N LEU A 318 -2.61 -14.81 -5.63
CA LEU A 318 -1.95 -14.15 -6.76
C LEU A 318 -0.79 -13.27 -6.29
N SER A 319 -1.02 -12.51 -5.24
CA SER A 319 -0.02 -11.66 -4.60
C SER A 319 1.12 -12.49 -3.97
N LEU A 320 0.79 -13.62 -3.35
CA LEU A 320 1.75 -14.56 -2.77
C LEU A 320 2.68 -15.15 -3.84
N LEU A 321 2.11 -15.61 -4.97
CA LEU A 321 2.91 -16.12 -6.09
C LEU A 321 3.84 -15.03 -6.62
N MET A 322 3.34 -13.81 -6.76
CA MET A 322 4.13 -12.68 -7.21
C MET A 322 5.27 -12.34 -6.25
N GLY A 323 4.98 -12.29 -4.95
CA GLY A 323 6.01 -12.08 -3.92
C GLY A 323 7.07 -13.19 -3.90
N CYS A 324 6.63 -14.45 -4.03
CA CYS A 324 7.54 -15.60 -4.12
C CYS A 324 8.44 -15.51 -5.36
N PHE A 325 7.87 -15.13 -6.51
CA PHE A 325 8.62 -14.88 -7.73
C PHE A 325 9.71 -13.82 -7.50
N PHE A 326 9.38 -12.66 -6.92
CA PHE A 326 10.38 -11.62 -6.67
C PHE A 326 11.47 -12.06 -5.71
N GLY A 327 11.14 -12.79 -4.64
CA GLY A 327 12.15 -13.34 -3.74
C GLY A 327 13.12 -14.30 -4.43
N ILE A 328 12.61 -15.11 -5.38
CA ILE A 328 13.43 -15.99 -6.22
C ILE A 328 14.27 -15.16 -7.18
N PHE A 329 13.65 -14.22 -7.89
CA PHE A 329 14.29 -13.37 -8.90
C PHE A 329 15.45 -12.56 -8.34
N ASP A 330 15.24 -11.88 -7.20
CA ASP A 330 16.27 -11.09 -6.54
C ASP A 330 17.50 -11.94 -6.20
N THR A 331 17.26 -13.12 -5.62
CA THR A 331 18.32 -14.05 -5.21
C THR A 331 19.02 -14.66 -6.42
N ALA A 332 18.26 -15.04 -7.46
CA ALA A 332 18.80 -15.56 -8.72
C ALA A 332 19.68 -14.53 -9.43
N THR A 333 19.26 -13.27 -9.46
CA THR A 333 20.01 -12.18 -10.08
C THR A 333 21.36 -11.94 -9.38
N VAL A 334 21.36 -11.95 -8.04
CA VAL A 334 22.60 -11.84 -7.25
C VAL A 334 23.51 -13.02 -7.52
N SER A 335 22.97 -14.24 -7.52
CA SER A 335 23.74 -15.45 -7.80
C SER A 335 24.34 -15.46 -9.20
N PHE A 336 23.54 -15.12 -10.21
CA PHE A 336 23.99 -15.06 -11.60
C PHE A 336 25.15 -14.07 -11.78
N ALA A 337 25.03 -12.89 -11.21
CA ALA A 337 26.07 -11.87 -11.26
C ALA A 337 27.37 -12.31 -10.56
N GLN A 338 27.25 -13.02 -9.43
CA GLN A 338 28.42 -13.47 -8.64
C GLN A 338 29.07 -14.73 -9.24
N ILE A 339 28.29 -15.71 -9.68
CA ILE A 339 28.81 -17.02 -10.11
C ILE A 339 29.16 -17.01 -11.60
N GLU A 340 28.23 -16.55 -12.46
CA GLU A 340 28.37 -16.69 -13.91
C GLU A 340 29.18 -15.54 -14.53
N LEU A 341 29.03 -14.29 -13.99
CA LEU A 341 29.71 -13.14 -14.52
C LEU A 341 30.96 -12.72 -13.73
N ASN A 342 31.11 -13.26 -12.52
CA ASN A 342 32.10 -12.79 -11.55
C ASN A 342 32.13 -11.25 -11.39
N ASP A 343 30.96 -10.62 -11.61
CA ASP A 343 30.74 -9.19 -11.47
C ASP A 343 29.44 -8.93 -10.67
N PRO A 344 29.53 -8.93 -9.34
CA PRO A 344 28.35 -8.70 -8.48
C PRO A 344 27.66 -7.35 -8.72
N VAL A 345 28.35 -6.34 -9.28
CA VAL A 345 27.75 -5.03 -9.59
C VAL A 345 26.67 -5.15 -10.68
N PHE A 346 26.80 -6.12 -11.57
CA PHE A 346 25.82 -6.37 -12.62
C PHE A 346 24.42 -6.64 -12.05
N ALA A 347 24.31 -7.28 -10.88
CA ALA A 347 23.02 -7.48 -10.23
C ALA A 347 22.31 -6.14 -9.89
N SER A 348 23.09 -5.14 -9.46
CA SER A 348 22.53 -3.82 -9.16
C SER A 348 21.96 -3.13 -10.41
N LEU A 349 22.61 -3.32 -11.55
CA LEU A 349 22.13 -2.81 -12.84
C LEU A 349 20.81 -3.46 -13.27
N ILE A 350 20.69 -4.78 -13.16
CA ILE A 350 19.47 -5.51 -13.49
C ILE A 350 18.30 -5.03 -12.65
N LEU A 351 18.46 -4.95 -11.32
CA LEU A 351 17.41 -4.50 -10.42
C LEU A 351 17.02 -3.04 -10.65
N ALA A 352 17.99 -2.18 -10.97
CA ALA A 352 17.72 -0.79 -11.31
C ALA A 352 16.92 -0.66 -12.62
N ILE A 353 17.25 -1.42 -13.66
CA ILE A 353 16.52 -1.45 -14.93
C ILE A 353 15.10 -1.98 -14.70
N GLU A 354 14.95 -3.08 -13.97
CA GLU A 354 13.64 -3.66 -13.63
C GLU A 354 12.73 -2.64 -12.97
N SER A 355 13.19 -2.00 -11.90
CA SER A 355 12.42 -1.01 -11.16
C SER A 355 12.13 0.23 -11.99
N LEU A 356 13.10 0.73 -12.76
CA LEU A 356 12.92 1.91 -13.61
C LEU A 356 11.86 1.68 -14.68
N VAL A 357 11.94 0.57 -15.41
CA VAL A 357 10.97 0.22 -16.46
C VAL A 357 9.58 0.05 -15.85
N SER A 358 9.48 -0.66 -14.72
CA SER A 358 8.22 -0.85 -14.01
C SER A 358 7.58 0.48 -13.59
N THR A 359 8.37 1.39 -13.03
CA THR A 359 7.91 2.73 -12.61
C THR A 359 7.42 3.55 -13.80
N ILE A 360 8.17 3.59 -14.91
CA ILE A 360 7.77 4.34 -16.11
C ILE A 360 6.46 3.78 -16.67
N VAL A 361 6.36 2.46 -16.83
CA VAL A 361 5.15 1.83 -17.37
C VAL A 361 3.97 1.98 -16.39
N GLY A 362 4.20 1.89 -15.09
CA GLY A 362 3.18 2.11 -14.07
C GLY A 362 2.60 3.52 -14.13
N PHE A 363 3.46 4.53 -14.30
CA PHE A 363 3.05 5.92 -14.48
C PHE A 363 2.20 6.11 -15.75
N VAL A 364 2.66 5.58 -16.89
CA VAL A 364 1.91 5.64 -18.16
C VAL A 364 0.59 4.89 -18.05
N PHE A 365 0.59 3.70 -17.43
CA PHE A 365 -0.61 2.89 -17.23
C PHE A 365 -1.65 3.60 -16.37
N GLY A 366 -1.24 4.30 -15.31
CA GLY A 366 -2.13 5.09 -14.45
C GLY A 366 -2.83 6.26 -15.18
N MET A 367 -2.28 6.69 -16.32
CA MET A 367 -2.90 7.74 -17.16
C MET A 367 -3.92 7.18 -18.17
N ILE A 368 -3.92 5.86 -18.41
CA ILE A 368 -4.79 5.22 -19.40
C ILE A 368 -6.07 4.74 -18.74
N LEU A 369 -7.21 5.19 -19.25
CA LEU A 369 -8.52 4.73 -18.79
C LEU A 369 -8.93 3.45 -19.52
N PHE A 370 -8.91 2.35 -18.81
CA PHE A 370 -9.40 1.08 -19.35
C PHE A 370 -10.88 0.90 -19.05
N THR A 371 -11.71 0.86 -20.08
CA THR A 371 -13.18 0.66 -20.01
C THR A 371 -13.61 -0.80 -19.87
N ALA A 372 -12.66 -1.75 -19.89
CA ALA A 372 -12.95 -3.16 -19.78
C ALA A 372 -13.46 -3.57 -18.39
N ARG A 373 -14.27 -4.64 -18.32
CA ARG A 373 -14.73 -5.23 -17.04
C ARG A 373 -13.55 -5.64 -16.18
N GLN A 374 -13.64 -5.39 -14.86
CA GLN A 374 -12.53 -5.61 -13.94
C GLN A 374 -12.00 -7.04 -13.93
N SER A 375 -12.89 -8.04 -13.98
CA SER A 375 -12.50 -9.45 -14.07
C SER A 375 -11.69 -9.79 -15.33
N LYS A 376 -12.02 -9.15 -16.48
CA LYS A 376 -11.25 -9.31 -17.73
C LYS A 376 -9.89 -8.63 -17.65
N LYS A 377 -9.81 -7.43 -17.05
CA LYS A 377 -8.53 -6.72 -16.82
C LYS A 377 -7.60 -7.58 -15.95
N MET A 378 -8.11 -8.10 -14.83
CA MET A 378 -7.34 -8.93 -13.92
C MET A 378 -6.80 -10.19 -14.62
N LEU A 379 -7.63 -10.88 -15.42
CA LEU A 379 -7.20 -12.04 -16.19
C LEU A 379 -6.13 -11.67 -17.23
N ALA A 380 -6.35 -10.60 -18.00
CA ALA A 380 -5.43 -10.17 -19.04
C ALA A 380 -4.05 -9.81 -18.45
N PHE A 381 -4.00 -9.00 -17.39
CA PHE A 381 -2.73 -8.63 -16.78
C PHE A 381 -2.07 -9.78 -16.04
N SER A 382 -2.84 -10.75 -15.50
CA SER A 382 -2.28 -12.01 -14.98
C SER A 382 -1.60 -12.84 -16.07
N ILE A 383 -2.16 -12.87 -17.28
CA ILE A 383 -1.55 -13.56 -18.43
C ILE A 383 -0.29 -12.80 -18.88
N VAL A 384 -0.38 -11.48 -19.01
CA VAL A 384 0.74 -10.64 -19.48
C VAL A 384 1.94 -10.74 -18.54
N ILE A 385 1.73 -10.64 -17.22
CA ILE A 385 2.82 -10.75 -16.24
C ILE A 385 3.40 -12.17 -16.19
N GLY A 386 2.52 -13.19 -16.24
CA GLY A 386 2.97 -14.60 -16.24
C GLY A 386 3.79 -14.95 -17.47
N LEU A 387 3.44 -14.46 -18.66
CA LEU A 387 4.22 -14.65 -19.87
C LEU A 387 5.50 -13.81 -19.87
N GLY A 388 5.42 -12.55 -19.40
CA GLY A 388 6.56 -11.64 -19.29
C GLY A 388 7.67 -12.24 -18.44
N TYR A 389 7.40 -12.53 -17.18
CA TYR A 389 8.39 -13.14 -16.29
C TYR A 389 8.57 -14.65 -16.54
N GLY A 390 7.58 -15.35 -17.11
CA GLY A 390 7.71 -16.73 -17.58
C GLY A 390 8.75 -16.89 -18.69
N SER A 391 9.03 -15.84 -19.48
CA SER A 391 10.09 -15.84 -20.50
C SER A 391 11.50 -15.97 -19.91
N MET A 392 11.68 -15.86 -18.59
CA MET A 392 12.96 -16.11 -17.91
C MET A 392 13.47 -17.55 -18.08
N ILE A 393 12.61 -18.48 -18.46
CA ILE A 393 13.04 -19.86 -18.80
C ILE A 393 14.03 -19.89 -19.99
N PHE A 394 14.04 -18.82 -20.83
CA PHE A 394 14.93 -18.70 -21.98
C PHE A 394 16.23 -17.95 -21.66
N VAL A 395 16.45 -17.56 -20.42
CA VAL A 395 17.68 -16.88 -20.01
C VAL A 395 18.85 -17.86 -20.05
N SER A 396 19.80 -17.56 -20.92
CA SER A 396 21.01 -18.35 -21.13
C SER A 396 22.30 -17.50 -21.11
N SER A 397 22.17 -16.17 -21.05
CA SER A 397 23.28 -15.22 -21.05
C SER A 397 22.88 -13.89 -20.40
N SER A 398 23.85 -13.03 -20.11
CA SER A 398 23.59 -11.68 -19.59
C SER A 398 22.75 -10.82 -20.55
N VAL A 399 22.96 -10.97 -21.85
CA VAL A 399 22.18 -10.23 -22.87
C VAL A 399 20.74 -10.71 -22.89
N SER A 400 20.50 -12.03 -22.87
CA SER A 400 19.13 -12.58 -22.81
C SER A 400 18.41 -12.17 -21.52
N LEU A 401 19.11 -12.11 -20.39
CA LEU A 401 18.56 -11.64 -19.13
C LEU A 401 18.13 -10.15 -19.23
N LEU A 402 18.99 -9.28 -19.76
CA LEU A 402 18.67 -7.86 -19.96
C LEU A 402 17.44 -7.65 -20.85
N VAL A 403 17.34 -8.38 -21.97
CA VAL A 403 16.19 -8.30 -22.89
C VAL A 403 14.92 -8.76 -22.21
N VAL A 404 14.95 -9.90 -21.52
CA VAL A 404 13.79 -10.45 -20.81
C VAL A 404 13.32 -9.50 -19.72
N ILE A 405 14.24 -8.96 -18.91
CA ILE A 405 13.90 -8.01 -17.85
C ILE A 405 13.29 -6.74 -18.42
N PHE A 406 13.89 -6.16 -19.47
CA PHE A 406 13.34 -4.95 -20.07
C PHE A 406 11.90 -5.10 -20.54
N VAL A 407 11.52 -6.28 -21.06
CA VAL A 407 10.17 -6.57 -21.49
C VAL A 407 9.26 -6.91 -20.30
N ALA A 408 9.74 -7.79 -19.40
CA ALA A 408 8.94 -8.30 -18.28
C ALA A 408 8.63 -7.25 -17.22
N ALA A 409 9.58 -6.37 -16.90
CA ALA A 409 9.43 -5.35 -15.87
C ALA A 409 8.23 -4.42 -16.12
N GLY A 410 7.95 -4.09 -17.38
CA GLY A 410 6.77 -3.29 -17.76
C GLY A 410 5.43 -3.94 -17.45
N THR A 411 5.38 -5.23 -17.13
CA THR A 411 4.13 -5.95 -16.84
C THR A 411 3.73 -5.90 -15.36
N TYR A 412 4.66 -5.57 -14.46
CA TYR A 412 4.46 -5.62 -13.02
C TYR A 412 3.47 -4.56 -12.51
N ALA A 413 3.73 -3.29 -12.80
CA ALA A 413 2.91 -2.20 -12.30
C ALA A 413 1.43 -2.29 -12.76
N PRO A 414 1.11 -2.56 -14.05
CA PRO A 414 -0.26 -2.81 -14.50
C PRO A 414 -0.96 -3.94 -13.74
N PHE A 415 -0.24 -5.03 -13.45
CA PHE A 415 -0.78 -6.15 -12.69
C PHE A 415 -1.12 -5.73 -11.25
N VAL A 416 -0.20 -5.08 -10.52
CA VAL A 416 -0.40 -4.67 -9.12
C VAL A 416 -1.51 -3.62 -8.99
N ILE A 417 -1.57 -2.63 -9.90
CA ILE A 417 -2.64 -1.64 -9.92
C ILE A 417 -3.99 -2.34 -10.10
N THR A 418 -4.10 -3.23 -11.08
CA THR A 418 -5.35 -3.96 -11.35
C THR A 418 -5.73 -4.90 -10.20
N LEU A 419 -4.75 -5.51 -9.53
CA LEU A 419 -4.95 -6.35 -8.35
C LEU A 419 -5.59 -5.55 -7.20
N ASN A 420 -5.04 -4.37 -6.89
CA ASN A 420 -5.57 -3.49 -5.86
C ASN A 420 -6.97 -2.95 -6.21
N GLU A 421 -7.20 -2.49 -7.46
CA GLU A 421 -8.53 -2.08 -7.94
C GLU A 421 -9.56 -3.22 -7.82
N THR A 422 -9.14 -4.46 -8.09
CA THR A 422 -10.01 -5.63 -7.97
C THR A 422 -10.36 -5.91 -6.51
N ALA A 423 -9.41 -5.72 -5.58
CA ALA A 423 -9.65 -5.87 -4.15
C ALA A 423 -10.65 -4.84 -3.62
N GLU A 424 -10.50 -3.57 -4.04
CA GLU A 424 -11.43 -2.50 -3.67
C GLU A 424 -12.86 -2.78 -4.16
N ARG A 425 -13.02 -3.24 -5.40
CA ARG A 425 -14.34 -3.54 -5.98
C ARG A 425 -14.97 -4.84 -5.46
N ALA A 426 -14.18 -5.73 -4.86
CA ALA A 426 -14.66 -7.02 -4.35
C ALA A 426 -15.37 -6.92 -3.00
N VAL A 427 -15.31 -5.77 -2.32
CA VAL A 427 -15.80 -5.59 -0.94
C VAL A 427 -16.52 -4.25 -0.78
N PRO A 428 -17.44 -4.12 0.21
CA PRO A 428 -17.99 -2.82 0.60
C PRO A 428 -16.93 -1.86 1.11
N GLU A 429 -17.15 -0.53 1.00
CA GLU A 429 -16.20 0.52 1.39
C GLU A 429 -15.62 0.34 2.81
N ALA A 430 -16.45 -0.06 3.77
CA ALA A 430 -16.02 -0.31 5.16
C ALA A 430 -14.95 -1.41 5.31
N ASN A 431 -14.76 -2.24 4.30
CA ASN A 431 -13.88 -3.42 4.33
C ASN A 431 -12.68 -3.33 3.36
N ILE A 432 -12.55 -2.22 2.63
CA ILE A 432 -11.46 -2.03 1.64
C ILE A 432 -10.09 -2.18 2.29
N THR A 433 -9.90 -1.58 3.46
CA THR A 433 -8.62 -1.65 4.19
C THR A 433 -8.24 -3.08 4.54
N GLU A 434 -9.21 -3.91 4.98
CA GLU A 434 -8.95 -5.33 5.27
C GLU A 434 -8.59 -6.10 4.00
N ALA A 435 -9.29 -5.86 2.88
CA ALA A 435 -9.01 -6.51 1.61
C ALA A 435 -7.60 -6.18 1.08
N LEU A 436 -7.22 -4.90 1.06
CA LEU A 436 -5.88 -4.46 0.65
C LEU A 436 -4.78 -4.98 1.59
N THR A 437 -5.08 -5.09 2.89
CA THR A 437 -4.16 -5.69 3.85
C THR A 437 -3.89 -7.16 3.54
N TRP A 438 -4.93 -7.93 3.15
CA TRP A 438 -4.75 -9.32 2.75
C TRP A 438 -3.92 -9.45 1.48
N VAL A 439 -4.13 -8.60 0.48
CA VAL A 439 -3.33 -8.55 -0.76
C VAL A 439 -1.87 -8.30 -0.44
N THR A 440 -1.57 -7.24 0.34
CA THR A 440 -0.20 -6.90 0.73
C THR A 440 0.45 -8.01 1.57
N SER A 441 -0.32 -8.63 2.48
CA SER A 441 0.16 -9.75 3.28
C SER A 441 0.55 -10.96 2.43
N GLY A 442 -0.17 -11.21 1.33
CA GLY A 442 0.17 -12.24 0.36
C GLY A 442 1.56 -12.01 -0.25
N SER A 443 1.84 -10.79 -0.74
CA SER A 443 3.15 -10.43 -1.29
C SER A 443 4.28 -10.60 -0.28
N ILE A 444 4.11 -10.11 0.95
CA ILE A 444 5.13 -10.23 2.00
C ILE A 444 5.39 -11.69 2.36
N CYS A 445 4.32 -12.49 2.45
CA CYS A 445 4.43 -13.92 2.73
C CYS A 445 5.19 -14.64 1.60
N GLY A 446 4.87 -14.33 0.33
CA GLY A 446 5.58 -14.87 -0.83
C GLY A 446 7.07 -14.50 -0.82
N LEU A 447 7.36 -13.23 -0.58
CA LEU A 447 8.74 -12.72 -0.46
C LEU A 447 9.52 -13.41 0.66
N ALA A 448 8.84 -13.89 1.71
CA ALA A 448 9.48 -14.65 2.77
C ALA A 448 9.91 -16.07 2.35
N PHE A 449 9.19 -16.72 1.42
CA PHE A 449 9.55 -18.07 0.94
C PHE A 449 10.52 -18.05 -0.23
N GLY A 450 10.47 -17.04 -1.10
CA GLY A 450 11.23 -16.94 -2.33
C GLY A 450 12.74 -17.15 -2.16
N PRO A 451 13.43 -16.38 -1.29
CA PRO A 451 14.88 -16.47 -1.13
C PRO A 451 15.37 -17.83 -0.63
N THR A 452 14.64 -18.49 0.27
CA THR A 452 14.99 -19.84 0.73
C THR A 452 14.89 -20.84 -0.40
N LEU A 453 13.79 -20.81 -1.17
CA LEU A 453 13.59 -21.69 -2.32
C LEU A 453 14.69 -21.46 -3.37
N ALA A 454 14.98 -20.20 -3.67
CA ALA A 454 16.06 -19.82 -4.57
C ALA A 454 17.41 -20.35 -4.11
N GLY A 455 17.74 -20.19 -2.84
CA GLY A 455 19.00 -20.64 -2.27
C GLY A 455 19.20 -22.14 -2.39
N ILE A 456 18.17 -22.96 -2.12
CA ILE A 456 18.22 -24.42 -2.31
C ILE A 456 18.53 -24.75 -3.78
N ILE A 457 17.85 -24.09 -4.73
CA ILE A 457 17.98 -24.38 -6.15
C ILE A 457 19.35 -23.95 -6.66
N ILE A 458 19.85 -22.78 -6.24
CA ILE A 458 21.15 -22.28 -6.64
C ILE A 458 22.26 -23.21 -6.15
N ASP A 459 22.21 -23.61 -4.89
CA ASP A 459 23.24 -24.49 -4.29
C ASP A 459 23.26 -25.90 -4.91
N THR A 460 22.12 -26.36 -5.51
CA THR A 460 21.98 -27.70 -6.09
C THR A 460 22.09 -27.73 -7.62
N TRP A 461 21.50 -26.75 -8.31
CA TRP A 461 21.35 -26.75 -9.78
C TRP A 461 21.85 -25.47 -10.46
N GLY A 462 22.33 -24.47 -9.69
CA GLY A 462 22.90 -23.23 -10.20
C GLY A 462 21.88 -22.14 -10.52
N SER A 463 22.41 -20.99 -10.97
CA SER A 463 21.68 -19.75 -11.19
C SER A 463 20.61 -19.85 -12.28
N PHE A 464 20.91 -20.54 -13.40
CA PHE A 464 19.98 -20.68 -14.51
C PHE A 464 18.74 -21.52 -14.14
N ALA A 465 18.91 -22.58 -13.35
CA ALA A 465 17.80 -23.37 -12.84
C ALA A 465 16.91 -22.54 -11.92
N CYS A 466 17.48 -21.59 -11.19
CA CYS A 466 16.74 -20.71 -10.33
C CYS A 466 15.85 -19.74 -11.14
N PHE A 467 16.34 -19.16 -12.26
CA PHE A 467 15.49 -18.39 -13.18
C PHE A 467 14.36 -19.24 -13.77
N GLY A 468 14.66 -20.49 -14.16
CA GLY A 468 13.63 -21.44 -14.61
C GLY A 468 12.54 -21.67 -13.57
N THR A 469 12.94 -21.84 -12.29
CA THR A 469 11.97 -22.01 -11.19
C THR A 469 11.14 -20.73 -10.97
N GLY A 470 11.76 -19.57 -11.02
CA GLY A 470 11.04 -18.28 -11.00
C GLY A 470 10.02 -18.18 -12.13
N ALA A 471 10.40 -18.58 -13.35
CA ALA A 471 9.50 -18.64 -14.50
C ALA A 471 8.28 -19.54 -14.25
N PHE A 472 8.47 -20.74 -13.66
CA PHE A 472 7.35 -21.62 -13.30
C PHE A 472 6.41 -20.99 -12.27
N VAL A 473 6.95 -20.31 -11.25
CA VAL A 473 6.13 -19.59 -10.28
C VAL A 473 5.36 -18.44 -10.94
N ALA A 474 5.98 -17.69 -11.85
CA ALA A 474 5.31 -16.63 -12.60
C ALA A 474 4.19 -17.20 -13.51
N LEU A 475 4.42 -18.32 -14.18
CA LEU A 475 3.42 -19.00 -15.00
C LEU A 475 2.25 -19.60 -14.18
N ALA A 476 2.43 -19.84 -12.89
CA ALA A 476 1.33 -20.24 -12.01
C ALA A 476 0.30 -19.11 -11.78
N ILE A 477 0.69 -17.83 -11.95
CA ILE A 477 -0.20 -16.67 -11.81
C ILE A 477 -1.36 -16.71 -12.82
N PRO A 478 -1.13 -16.79 -14.15
CA PRO A 478 -2.23 -16.91 -15.11
C PRO A 478 -3.05 -18.18 -14.93
N VAL A 479 -2.43 -19.29 -14.56
CA VAL A 479 -3.16 -20.55 -14.30
C VAL A 479 -4.18 -20.34 -13.17
N LEU A 480 -3.77 -19.76 -12.05
CA LEU A 480 -4.66 -19.46 -10.94
C LEU A 480 -5.75 -18.43 -11.34
N ALA A 481 -5.40 -17.41 -12.12
CA ALA A 481 -6.35 -16.42 -12.61
C ALA A 481 -7.41 -17.02 -13.53
N ILE A 482 -7.02 -17.94 -14.43
CA ILE A 482 -7.92 -18.67 -15.34
C ILE A 482 -8.88 -19.55 -14.54
N LEU A 483 -8.36 -20.33 -13.57
CA LEU A 483 -9.18 -21.23 -12.74
C LEU A 483 -10.21 -20.48 -11.91
N THR A 484 -9.87 -19.28 -11.45
CA THR A 484 -10.75 -18.46 -10.59
C THR A 484 -11.58 -17.43 -11.37
N TYR A 485 -11.36 -17.28 -12.67
CA TYR A 485 -12.05 -16.33 -13.53
C TYR A 485 -13.60 -16.43 -13.46
N PRO A 486 -14.22 -17.65 -13.51
CA PRO A 486 -15.68 -17.75 -13.45
C PRO A 486 -16.28 -17.18 -12.17
N MET A 487 -15.56 -17.33 -11.05
CA MET A 487 -15.93 -16.77 -9.75
C MET A 487 -15.76 -15.25 -9.73
N MET A 488 -14.62 -14.75 -10.19
CA MET A 488 -14.33 -13.30 -10.25
C MET A 488 -15.33 -12.57 -11.16
N LYS A 489 -15.72 -13.19 -12.29
CA LYS A 489 -16.74 -12.63 -13.19
C LYS A 489 -18.10 -12.45 -12.53
N LYS A 490 -18.47 -13.28 -11.56
CA LYS A 490 -19.76 -13.18 -10.85
C LYS A 490 -19.78 -12.08 -9.80
N GLN A 491 -18.62 -11.77 -9.18
CA GLN A 491 -18.55 -10.86 -8.03
C GLN A 491 -18.02 -9.45 -8.41
N VAL A 492 -17.18 -9.35 -9.44
CA VAL A 492 -16.47 -8.11 -9.78
C VAL A 492 -16.67 -7.73 -11.28
N GLY A 493 -17.39 -8.56 -12.01
CA GLY A 493 -17.63 -8.42 -13.45
C GLY A 493 -18.74 -7.48 -13.87
#